data_4afbaa8d8f50e5b86174ec0dc5a1d183
#
_entry.id   4afbaa8d8f50e5b86174ec0dc5a1d183
#
_cell.length_a   1.000
_cell.length_b   1.000
_cell.length_c   1.000
_cell.angle_alpha   90.00
_cell.angle_beta   90.00
_cell.angle_gamma   90.00
#
_symmetry.space_group_name_H-M   'P 1'
#
loop_
_entity.id
_entity.type
_entity.pdbx_description
1 polymer ?
#
loop_
_entity_poly.entity_id
_entity_poly.type
_entity_poly.pdbx_seq_one_letter_code
_entity_poly.pdbx_strand_id
1 'polypeptide(L)'
;LLFAFAGVGVGYVKKIAGCIGHRWVETVLVGLLLVYPMGSIISNSFLSSRRHSLGYYDVALSSLKTLPPGGLLLVRGDPYTFCIWYAQRILGKSPAKSVLNTTLIDLPWYRQEVGKHHPDLGRILAALPGPVTKKNSETRKSAAVLAWMERGGTVYSLFNDELPSRLWKMEPHGLIYRVLKASKSFDNTAACRAAERFWSGNRVRGLSPWKPGERLYDAELVDQVAARRYNTGTIYSAAGKYV
;
A
#
# COMPACT_ATOMS: atom_id res chain seq x y z
N LEU A 1 21.78 -19.99 -13.11
CA LEU A 1 21.81 -19.49 -14.49
C LEU A 1 22.83 -18.37 -14.68
N LEU A 2 22.84 -17.30 -13.90
CA LEU A 2 23.79 -16.17 -13.99
C LEU A 2 25.26 -16.62 -13.89
N PHE A 3 25.57 -17.51 -12.97
CA PHE A 3 26.93 -18.07 -12.81
C PHE A 3 27.39 -18.95 -13.99
N ALA A 4 26.43 -19.65 -14.62
CA ALA A 4 26.72 -20.43 -15.82
C ALA A 4 27.06 -19.52 -17.01
N PHE A 5 26.30 -18.42 -17.20
CA PHE A 5 26.60 -17.43 -18.24
C PHE A 5 27.93 -16.69 -18.01
N ALA A 6 28.27 -16.38 -16.75
CA ALA A 6 29.54 -15.78 -16.41
C ALA A 6 30.72 -16.74 -16.73
N GLY A 7 30.57 -18.03 -16.40
CA GLY A 7 31.60 -19.06 -16.72
C GLY A 7 31.82 -19.22 -18.23
N VAL A 8 30.74 -19.23 -19.02
CA VAL A 8 30.84 -19.29 -20.50
C VAL A 8 31.50 -18.03 -21.05
N GLY A 9 31.16 -16.85 -20.53
CA GLY A 9 31.72 -15.56 -20.93
C GLY A 9 33.23 -15.50 -20.66
N VAL A 10 33.70 -15.94 -19.49
CA VAL A 10 35.10 -15.98 -19.15
C VAL A 10 35.86 -16.96 -20.07
N GLY A 11 35.29 -18.13 -20.38
CA GLY A 11 35.87 -19.08 -21.30
C GLY A 11 36.06 -18.52 -22.73
N TYR A 12 35.05 -17.75 -23.20
CA TYR A 12 35.13 -17.11 -24.52
C TYR A 12 36.22 -16.02 -24.59
N VAL A 13 36.28 -15.18 -23.53
CA VAL A 13 37.33 -14.14 -23.41
C VAL A 13 38.74 -14.75 -23.35
N LYS A 14 38.92 -15.84 -22.63
CA LYS A 14 40.22 -16.57 -22.62
C LYS A 14 40.63 -17.06 -24.00
N LYS A 15 39.64 -17.56 -24.78
CA LYS A 15 39.90 -18.02 -26.15
C LYS A 15 40.30 -16.87 -27.08
N ILE A 16 39.64 -15.73 -26.98
CA ILE A 16 40.00 -14.53 -27.77
C ILE A 16 41.34 -13.95 -27.33
N ALA A 17 41.60 -13.83 -26.04
CA ALA A 17 42.85 -13.31 -25.50
C ALA A 17 44.05 -14.20 -25.83
N GLY A 18 43.86 -15.53 -25.90
CA GLY A 18 44.88 -16.48 -26.37
C GLY A 18 45.29 -16.26 -27.81
N CYS A 19 44.41 -15.76 -28.67
CA CYS A 19 44.75 -15.39 -30.05
C CYS A 19 45.61 -14.12 -30.15
N ILE A 20 45.62 -13.28 -29.13
CA ILE A 20 46.38 -12.01 -29.08
C ILE A 20 47.80 -12.23 -28.53
N GLY A 21 48.10 -13.41 -27.94
CA GLY A 21 49.42 -13.81 -27.50
C GLY A 21 49.98 -13.08 -26.26
N HIS A 22 49.20 -12.21 -25.63
CA HIS A 22 49.67 -11.43 -24.48
C HIS A 22 48.86 -11.76 -23.21
N ARG A 23 49.47 -12.45 -22.26
CA ARG A 23 48.86 -12.88 -20.97
C ARG A 23 48.29 -11.73 -20.16
N TRP A 24 48.88 -10.55 -20.21
CA TRP A 24 48.36 -9.40 -19.48
C TRP A 24 47.00 -8.91 -20.02
N VAL A 25 46.73 -9.06 -21.33
CA VAL A 25 45.43 -8.73 -21.94
C VAL A 25 44.33 -9.62 -21.40
N GLU A 26 44.59 -10.90 -21.22
CA GLU A 26 43.68 -11.85 -20.59
C GLU A 26 43.33 -11.42 -19.17
N THR A 27 44.30 -11.06 -18.36
CA THR A 27 44.11 -10.63 -16.96
C THR A 27 43.30 -9.36 -16.87
N VAL A 28 43.57 -8.38 -17.75
CA VAL A 28 42.83 -7.12 -17.79
C VAL A 28 41.37 -7.34 -18.21
N LEU A 29 41.12 -8.13 -19.24
CA LEU A 29 39.78 -8.43 -19.71
C LEU A 29 38.95 -9.20 -18.68
N VAL A 30 39.53 -10.18 -17.99
CA VAL A 30 38.88 -10.88 -16.88
C VAL A 30 38.61 -9.93 -15.71
N GLY A 31 39.56 -9.06 -15.39
CA GLY A 31 39.37 -8.01 -14.37
C GLY A 31 38.20 -7.08 -14.69
N LEU A 32 38.11 -6.59 -15.92
CA LEU A 32 37.00 -5.73 -16.36
C LEU A 32 35.67 -6.45 -16.32
N LEU A 33 35.64 -7.75 -16.70
CA LEU A 33 34.43 -8.58 -16.60
C LEU A 33 33.92 -8.78 -15.16
N LEU A 34 34.84 -8.72 -14.17
CA LEU A 34 34.46 -8.80 -12.76
C LEU A 34 34.12 -7.44 -12.17
N VAL A 35 34.78 -6.36 -12.56
CA VAL A 35 34.55 -5.01 -12.06
C VAL A 35 33.15 -4.50 -12.46
N TYR A 36 32.69 -4.77 -13.69
CA TYR A 36 31.39 -4.32 -14.17
C TYR A 36 30.23 -4.89 -13.35
N PRO A 37 30.07 -6.20 -13.13
CA PRO A 37 28.99 -6.72 -12.29
C PRO A 37 29.11 -6.29 -10.83
N MET A 38 30.33 -6.17 -10.29
CA MET A 38 30.50 -5.64 -8.92
C MET A 38 30.06 -4.17 -8.82
N GLY A 39 30.44 -3.34 -9.75
CA GLY A 39 29.96 -1.96 -9.84
C GLY A 39 28.44 -1.88 -9.97
N SER A 40 27.86 -2.75 -10.81
CA SER A 40 26.39 -2.85 -10.97
C SER A 40 25.70 -3.34 -9.70
N ILE A 41 26.25 -4.30 -8.97
CA ILE A 41 25.72 -4.78 -7.70
C ILE A 41 25.76 -3.66 -6.65
N ILE A 42 26.87 -2.96 -6.52
CA ILE A 42 27.01 -1.85 -5.58
C ILE A 42 26.01 -0.74 -5.93
N SER A 43 26.02 -0.28 -7.17
CA SER A 43 25.09 0.77 -7.64
C SER A 43 23.64 0.39 -7.46
N ASN A 44 23.26 -0.84 -7.86
CA ASN A 44 21.89 -1.32 -7.72
C ASN A 44 21.52 -1.66 -6.26
N SER A 45 22.48 -2.00 -5.38
CA SER A 45 22.18 -2.23 -3.97
C SER A 45 21.68 -0.95 -3.29
N PHE A 46 22.27 0.19 -3.59
CA PHE A 46 21.76 1.48 -3.12
C PHE A 46 20.39 1.81 -3.70
N LEU A 47 20.19 1.55 -4.99
CA LEU A 47 18.91 1.74 -5.66
C LEU A 47 17.87 0.70 -5.21
N SER A 48 18.24 -0.52 -4.87
CA SER A 48 17.33 -1.60 -4.46
C SER A 48 17.11 -1.68 -2.94
N SER A 49 17.95 -1.01 -2.15
CA SER A 49 17.79 -0.96 -0.70
C SER A 49 16.55 -0.15 -0.32
N ARG A 50 15.52 -0.82 0.15
CA ARG A 50 14.30 -0.21 0.72
C ARG A 50 14.37 -0.05 2.23
N ARG A 51 15.55 -0.14 2.83
CA ARG A 51 15.74 -0.08 4.30
C ARG A 51 15.21 1.19 4.93
N HIS A 52 15.15 2.28 4.17
CA HIS A 52 14.65 3.58 4.61
C HIS A 52 13.26 3.92 4.09
N SER A 53 12.67 3.10 3.23
CA SER A 53 11.31 3.29 2.71
C SER A 53 10.30 2.74 3.71
N LEU A 54 10.07 3.50 4.77
CA LEU A 54 9.12 3.15 5.84
C LEU A 54 7.73 3.76 5.61
N GLY A 55 7.52 4.48 4.52
CA GLY A 55 6.29 5.22 4.27
C GLY A 55 5.05 4.33 4.25
N TYR A 56 5.05 3.23 3.52
CA TYR A 56 3.93 2.28 3.50
C TYR A 56 3.66 1.64 4.86
N TYR A 57 4.71 1.34 5.61
CA TYR A 57 4.59 0.81 6.96
C TYR A 57 4.00 1.85 7.93
N ASP A 58 4.45 3.09 7.86
CA ASP A 58 3.93 4.17 8.69
C ASP A 58 2.47 4.50 8.35
N VAL A 59 2.10 4.49 7.06
CA VAL A 59 0.71 4.62 6.61
C VAL A 59 -0.14 3.47 7.15
N ALA A 60 0.34 2.23 7.07
CA ALA A 60 -0.36 1.07 7.60
C ALA A 60 -0.60 1.17 9.11
N LEU A 61 0.43 1.48 9.89
CA LEU A 61 0.32 1.65 11.34
C LEU A 61 -0.59 2.81 11.72
N SER A 62 -0.45 3.95 11.03
CA SER A 62 -1.25 5.13 11.31
C SER A 62 -2.72 4.90 10.96
N SER A 63 -3.01 4.20 9.86
CA SER A 63 -4.36 3.81 9.48
C SER A 63 -4.98 2.87 10.52
N LEU A 64 -4.23 1.88 10.98
CA LEU A 64 -4.68 0.99 12.05
C LEU A 64 -4.92 1.75 13.35
N LYS A 65 -4.08 2.71 13.75
CA LYS A 65 -4.29 3.53 14.96
C LYS A 65 -5.54 4.40 14.85
N THR A 66 -5.78 4.99 13.68
CA THR A 66 -6.91 5.89 13.43
C THR A 66 -8.24 5.14 13.39
N LEU A 67 -8.23 3.88 12.98
CA LEU A 67 -9.44 3.06 12.88
C LEU A 67 -10.05 2.84 14.29
N PRO A 68 -11.31 3.21 14.54
CA PRO A 68 -11.96 2.99 15.83
C PRO A 68 -12.24 1.50 16.07
N PRO A 69 -12.53 1.10 17.33
CA PRO A 69 -13.04 -0.23 17.63
C PRO A 69 -14.29 -0.55 16.80
N GLY A 70 -14.41 -1.77 16.28
CA GLY A 70 -15.53 -2.17 15.40
C GLY A 70 -15.50 -1.55 14.00
N GLY A 71 -14.48 -0.76 13.67
CA GLY A 71 -14.28 -0.23 12.32
C GLY A 71 -13.73 -1.27 11.35
N LEU A 72 -14.20 -1.22 10.11
CA LEU A 72 -13.68 -1.99 8.98
C LEU A 72 -12.83 -1.06 8.10
N LEU A 73 -11.59 -1.42 7.85
CA LEU A 73 -10.70 -0.72 6.92
C LEU A 73 -10.68 -1.41 5.56
N LEU A 74 -11.09 -0.70 4.52
CA LEU A 74 -10.93 -1.12 3.14
C LEU A 74 -9.54 -0.73 2.64
N VAL A 75 -8.86 -1.68 2.04
CA VAL A 75 -7.53 -1.47 1.45
C VAL A 75 -7.45 -2.11 0.07
N ARG A 76 -6.57 -1.61 -0.77
CA ARG A 76 -6.21 -2.23 -2.04
C ARG A 76 -4.70 -2.10 -2.29
N GLY A 77 -4.20 -2.92 -3.20
CA GLY A 77 -2.78 -2.93 -3.56
C GLY A 77 -1.90 -3.65 -2.53
N ASP A 78 -0.90 -4.32 -3.04
CA ASP A 78 -0.04 -5.21 -2.27
C ASP A 78 0.79 -4.47 -1.19
N PRO A 79 1.41 -3.30 -1.47
CA PRO A 79 2.25 -2.65 -0.48
C PRO A 79 1.54 -2.33 0.83
N TYR A 80 0.32 -1.79 0.74
CA TYR A 80 -0.49 -1.45 1.92
C TYR A 80 -0.99 -2.70 2.64
N THR A 81 -1.49 -3.67 1.86
CA THR A 81 -2.04 -4.90 2.41
C THR A 81 -0.99 -5.68 3.18
N PHE A 82 0.20 -5.88 2.59
CA PHE A 82 1.27 -6.61 3.26
C PHE A 82 1.81 -5.88 4.48
N CYS A 83 1.95 -4.55 4.44
CA CYS A 83 2.36 -3.78 5.60
C CYS A 83 1.34 -3.86 6.75
N ILE A 84 0.04 -3.84 6.44
CA ILE A 84 -1.02 -3.99 7.45
C ILE A 84 -1.01 -5.41 8.03
N TRP A 85 -0.94 -6.45 7.20
CA TRP A 85 -0.87 -7.83 7.67
C TRP A 85 0.38 -8.09 8.51
N TYR A 86 1.52 -7.57 8.09
CA TYR A 86 2.75 -7.64 8.89
C TYR A 86 2.57 -6.96 10.24
N ALA A 87 1.99 -5.77 10.27
CA ALA A 87 1.72 -5.05 11.51
C ALA A 87 0.78 -5.84 12.44
N GLN A 88 -0.28 -6.42 11.90
CA GLN A 88 -1.28 -7.15 12.68
C GLN A 88 -0.79 -8.55 13.12
N ARG A 89 -0.25 -9.34 12.18
CA ARG A 89 0.04 -10.77 12.40
C ARG A 89 1.42 -11.01 13.01
N ILE A 90 2.42 -10.23 12.61
CA ILE A 90 3.80 -10.43 13.07
C ILE A 90 4.10 -9.54 14.26
N LEU A 91 3.71 -8.27 14.21
CA LEU A 91 4.00 -7.33 15.27
C LEU A 91 2.89 -7.23 16.34
N GLY A 92 1.78 -7.96 16.17
CA GLY A 92 0.65 -7.94 17.12
C GLY A 92 -0.02 -6.57 17.27
N LYS A 93 0.12 -5.66 16.30
CA LYS A 93 -0.46 -4.32 16.38
C LYS A 93 -1.92 -4.33 15.94
N SER A 94 -2.82 -3.99 16.88
CA SER A 94 -4.26 -3.90 16.58
C SER A 94 -4.88 -5.15 15.92
N PRO A 95 -4.63 -6.37 16.43
CA PRO A 95 -5.07 -7.62 15.77
C PRO A 95 -6.60 -7.75 15.66
N ALA A 96 -7.35 -7.13 16.57
CA ALA A 96 -8.80 -7.15 16.58
C ALA A 96 -9.46 -6.23 15.54
N LYS A 97 -8.69 -5.38 14.83
CA LYS A 97 -9.25 -4.47 13.83
C LYS A 97 -9.49 -5.17 12.50
N SER A 98 -10.68 -5.04 11.97
CA SER A 98 -11.08 -5.70 10.72
C SER A 98 -10.49 -4.96 9.52
N VAL A 99 -9.82 -5.70 8.64
CA VAL A 99 -9.24 -5.18 7.40
C VAL A 99 -9.69 -6.04 6.23
N LEU A 100 -10.18 -5.41 5.19
CA LEU A 100 -10.66 -6.06 3.97
C LEU A 100 -9.90 -5.54 2.76
N ASN A 101 -9.15 -6.42 2.10
CA ASN A 101 -8.58 -6.11 0.80
C ASN A 101 -9.66 -6.29 -0.27
N THR A 102 -10.04 -5.20 -0.89
CA THR A 102 -11.12 -5.14 -1.87
C THR A 102 -10.75 -5.75 -3.21
N THR A 103 -9.47 -5.87 -3.54
CA THR A 103 -8.99 -6.56 -4.74
C THR A 103 -9.09 -8.07 -4.60
N LEU A 104 -8.91 -8.57 -3.36
CA LEU A 104 -8.89 -10.01 -3.07
C LEU A 104 -10.25 -10.58 -2.65
N ILE A 105 -11.27 -9.72 -2.45
CA ILE A 105 -12.60 -10.10 -1.93
C ILE A 105 -13.26 -11.23 -2.73
N ASP A 106 -12.94 -11.34 -4.01
CA ASP A 106 -13.50 -12.33 -4.91
C ASP A 106 -12.77 -13.67 -4.89
N LEU A 107 -11.61 -13.76 -4.25
CA LEU A 107 -10.81 -14.98 -4.18
C LEU A 107 -11.30 -15.89 -3.04
N PRO A 108 -11.63 -17.16 -3.31
CA PRO A 108 -12.16 -18.09 -2.31
C PRO A 108 -11.22 -18.28 -1.10
N TRP A 109 -9.92 -18.44 -1.36
CA TRP A 109 -8.92 -18.61 -0.31
C TRP A 109 -8.85 -17.39 0.62
N TYR A 110 -8.96 -16.17 0.06
CA TYR A 110 -8.92 -14.94 0.84
C TYR A 110 -10.13 -14.83 1.77
N ARG A 111 -11.34 -15.12 1.27
CA ARG A 111 -12.56 -15.12 2.09
C ARG A 111 -12.48 -16.13 3.24
N GLN A 112 -11.93 -17.31 2.96
CA GLN A 112 -11.72 -18.35 3.98
C GLN A 112 -10.70 -17.85 5.04
N GLU A 113 -9.62 -17.24 4.61
CA GLU A 113 -8.59 -16.71 5.51
C GLU A 113 -9.11 -15.56 6.37
N VAL A 114 -9.86 -14.64 5.77
CA VAL A 114 -10.53 -13.56 6.52
C VAL A 114 -11.51 -14.14 7.54
N GLY A 115 -12.26 -15.17 7.19
CA GLY A 115 -13.22 -15.80 8.09
C GLY A 115 -12.59 -16.46 9.31
N LYS A 116 -11.35 -16.96 9.21
CA LYS A 116 -10.61 -17.52 10.36
C LYS A 116 -10.26 -16.46 11.40
N HIS A 117 -9.87 -15.26 10.94
CA HIS A 117 -9.41 -14.19 11.82
C HIS A 117 -10.53 -13.23 12.25
N HIS A 118 -11.54 -13.06 11.41
CA HIS A 118 -12.68 -12.17 11.62
C HIS A 118 -13.99 -12.87 11.23
N PRO A 119 -14.56 -13.73 12.13
CA PRO A 119 -15.73 -14.56 11.83
C PRO A 119 -16.95 -13.76 11.34
N ASP A 120 -17.16 -12.55 11.87
CA ASP A 120 -18.27 -11.68 11.44
C ASP A 120 -18.10 -11.22 9.99
N LEU A 121 -16.90 -10.81 9.62
CA LEU A 121 -16.57 -10.44 8.24
C LEU A 121 -16.64 -11.67 7.32
N GLY A 122 -16.16 -12.81 7.78
CA GLY A 122 -16.26 -14.08 7.04
C GLY A 122 -17.70 -14.44 6.70
N ARG A 123 -18.64 -14.29 7.65
CA ARG A 123 -20.08 -14.53 7.41
C ARG A 123 -20.65 -13.56 6.37
N ILE A 124 -20.27 -12.28 6.41
CA ILE A 124 -20.67 -11.29 5.39
C ILE A 124 -20.14 -11.71 4.01
N LEU A 125 -18.86 -12.05 3.91
CA LEU A 125 -18.24 -12.42 2.64
C LEU A 125 -18.79 -13.74 2.06
N ALA A 126 -19.20 -14.68 2.90
CA ALA A 126 -19.85 -15.92 2.48
C ALA A 126 -21.27 -15.67 1.92
N ALA A 127 -21.98 -14.68 2.45
CA ALA A 127 -23.34 -14.32 2.03
C ALA A 127 -23.37 -13.39 0.81
N LEU A 128 -22.22 -12.96 0.25
CA LEU A 128 -22.22 -12.07 -0.91
C LEU A 128 -22.87 -12.72 -2.14
N PRO A 129 -23.79 -12.01 -2.82
CA PRO A 129 -24.57 -12.58 -3.91
C PRO A 129 -23.75 -12.81 -5.19
N GLY A 130 -24.13 -13.84 -5.92
CA GLY A 130 -23.79 -14.07 -7.31
C GLY A 130 -22.38 -14.61 -7.58
N PRO A 131 -22.13 -15.05 -8.82
CA PRO A 131 -20.82 -15.52 -9.25
C PRO A 131 -19.82 -14.37 -9.30
N VAL A 132 -18.54 -14.72 -9.11
CA VAL A 132 -17.44 -13.76 -9.20
C VAL A 132 -17.19 -13.38 -10.66
N THR A 133 -17.59 -12.17 -11.02
CA THR A 133 -17.31 -11.58 -12.34
C THR A 133 -16.81 -10.16 -12.17
N LYS A 134 -15.98 -9.66 -13.11
CA LYS A 134 -15.54 -8.26 -13.10
C LYS A 134 -16.71 -7.28 -13.01
N LYS A 135 -17.82 -7.59 -13.66
CA LYS A 135 -19.04 -6.75 -13.70
C LYS A 135 -19.70 -6.62 -12.31
N ASN A 136 -19.57 -7.63 -11.45
CA ASN A 136 -20.22 -7.67 -10.14
C ASN A 136 -19.28 -7.27 -8.98
N SER A 137 -18.01 -6.99 -9.25
CA SER A 137 -17.03 -6.68 -8.20
C SER A 137 -17.42 -5.44 -7.38
N GLU A 138 -17.81 -4.34 -8.03
CA GLU A 138 -18.26 -3.13 -7.33
C GLU A 138 -19.53 -3.36 -6.51
N THR A 139 -20.47 -4.14 -7.04
CA THR A 139 -21.71 -4.50 -6.33
C THR A 139 -21.38 -5.33 -5.09
N ARG A 140 -20.44 -6.26 -5.18
CA ARG A 140 -20.03 -7.10 -4.06
C ARG A 140 -19.28 -6.30 -2.99
N LYS A 141 -18.39 -5.40 -3.37
CA LYS A 141 -17.73 -4.46 -2.43
C LYS A 141 -18.79 -3.63 -1.70
N SER A 142 -19.72 -3.04 -2.43
CA SER A 142 -20.82 -2.24 -1.85
C SER A 142 -21.71 -3.06 -0.93
N ALA A 143 -22.04 -4.31 -1.29
CA ALA A 143 -22.82 -5.21 -0.47
C ALA A 143 -22.09 -5.57 0.84
N ALA A 144 -20.79 -5.83 0.79
CA ALA A 144 -20.01 -6.10 2.00
C ALA A 144 -19.97 -4.88 2.94
N VAL A 145 -19.79 -3.68 2.38
CA VAL A 145 -19.82 -2.42 3.15
C VAL A 145 -21.18 -2.20 3.79
N LEU A 146 -22.26 -2.39 3.04
CA LEU A 146 -23.63 -2.23 3.54
C LEU A 146 -23.91 -3.21 4.68
N ALA A 147 -23.60 -4.48 4.47
CA ALA A 147 -23.84 -5.53 5.47
C ALA A 147 -23.04 -5.29 6.77
N TRP A 148 -21.84 -4.71 6.67
CA TRP A 148 -21.07 -4.30 7.86
C TRP A 148 -21.73 -3.15 8.59
N MET A 149 -22.20 -2.13 7.87
CA MET A 149 -22.89 -0.97 8.46
C MET A 149 -24.23 -1.33 9.09
N GLU A 150 -24.97 -2.28 8.52
CA GLU A 150 -26.25 -2.76 9.08
C GLU A 150 -26.08 -3.46 10.43
N ARG A 151 -24.90 -3.98 10.72
CA ARG A 151 -24.52 -4.53 12.04
C ARG A 151 -24.01 -3.46 13.02
N GLY A 152 -24.17 -2.18 12.69
CA GLY A 152 -23.70 -1.06 13.52
C GLY A 152 -22.22 -0.75 13.37
N GLY A 153 -21.50 -1.42 12.46
CA GLY A 153 -20.10 -1.14 12.20
C GLY A 153 -19.88 0.13 11.38
N THR A 154 -18.74 0.77 11.59
CA THR A 154 -18.29 1.88 10.74
C THR A 154 -17.30 1.38 9.71
N VAL A 155 -17.30 1.98 8.52
CA VAL A 155 -16.39 1.60 7.43
C VAL A 155 -15.48 2.76 7.08
N TYR A 156 -14.23 2.45 6.87
CA TYR A 156 -13.19 3.39 6.45
C TYR A 156 -12.50 2.85 5.21
N SER A 157 -11.94 3.72 4.41
CA SER A 157 -11.14 3.36 3.24
C SER A 157 -9.80 4.06 3.26
N LEU A 158 -8.79 3.38 2.78
CA LEU A 158 -7.48 3.99 2.57
C LEU A 158 -7.47 4.86 1.29
N PHE A 159 -8.43 4.68 0.39
CA PHE A 159 -8.53 5.38 -0.89
C PHE A 159 -9.89 6.04 -1.06
N ASN A 160 -9.92 7.20 -1.71
CA ASN A 160 -11.15 7.97 -1.93
C ASN A 160 -12.01 7.43 -3.09
N ASP A 161 -11.45 6.61 -3.96
CA ASP A 161 -12.05 6.04 -5.15
C ASP A 161 -12.33 4.52 -5.05
N GLU A 162 -12.36 3.98 -3.82
CA GLU A 162 -12.51 2.53 -3.59
C GLU A 162 -13.92 2.00 -3.90
N LEU A 163 -14.91 2.85 -3.75
CA LEU A 163 -16.33 2.53 -3.90
C LEU A 163 -17.01 3.49 -4.89
N PRO A 164 -18.09 3.07 -5.59
CA PRO A 164 -18.77 3.92 -6.54
C PRO A 164 -19.37 5.17 -5.89
N SER A 165 -18.98 6.35 -6.38
CA SER A 165 -19.40 7.66 -5.83
C SER A 165 -20.92 7.91 -5.87
N ARG A 166 -21.65 7.23 -6.76
CA ARG A 166 -23.12 7.29 -6.82
C ARG A 166 -23.81 6.73 -5.57
N LEU A 167 -23.16 5.82 -4.85
CA LEU A 167 -23.69 5.14 -3.67
C LEU A 167 -23.03 5.61 -2.38
N TRP A 168 -21.79 6.06 -2.46
CA TRP A 168 -20.92 6.30 -1.32
C TRP A 168 -20.23 7.65 -1.41
N LYS A 169 -20.03 8.26 -0.26
CA LYS A 169 -19.21 9.46 -0.07
C LYS A 169 -18.03 9.13 0.83
N MET A 170 -16.87 9.71 0.54
CA MET A 170 -15.63 9.53 1.28
C MET A 170 -15.34 10.80 2.09
N GLU A 171 -15.63 10.76 3.38
CA GLU A 171 -15.34 11.86 4.31
C GLU A 171 -13.90 11.74 4.81
N PRO A 172 -13.02 12.72 4.57
CA PRO A 172 -11.65 12.68 5.07
C PRO A 172 -11.61 12.57 6.60
N HIS A 173 -10.77 11.63 7.09
CA HIS A 173 -10.61 11.34 8.51
C HIS A 173 -9.11 11.12 8.84
N GLY A 174 -8.34 12.18 8.74
CA GLY A 174 -6.89 12.10 8.82
C GLY A 174 -6.29 11.42 7.59
N LEU A 175 -5.62 10.27 7.79
CA LEU A 175 -4.99 9.52 6.71
C LEU A 175 -5.96 8.60 5.96
N ILE A 176 -7.12 8.31 6.52
CA ILE A 176 -8.13 7.43 5.95
C ILE A 176 -9.41 8.22 5.66
N TYR A 177 -10.33 7.62 4.93
CA TYR A 177 -11.63 8.20 4.62
C TYR A 177 -12.72 7.42 5.32
N ARG A 178 -13.64 8.09 5.99
CA ARG A 178 -14.86 7.48 6.49
C ARG A 178 -15.83 7.28 5.34
N VAL A 179 -16.37 6.09 5.20
CA VAL A 179 -17.35 5.76 4.16
C VAL A 179 -18.75 6.10 4.67
N LEU A 180 -19.48 6.91 3.91
CA LEU A 180 -20.84 7.32 4.19
C LEU A 180 -21.75 6.96 3.01
N LYS A 181 -23.05 6.71 3.27
CA LYS A 181 -24.05 6.62 2.19
C LYS A 181 -24.14 7.97 1.47
N ALA A 182 -24.33 7.97 0.15
CA ALA A 182 -24.37 9.19 -0.66
C ALA A 182 -25.45 10.21 -0.19
N SER A 183 -26.52 9.71 0.47
CA SER A 183 -27.58 10.53 1.04
C SER A 183 -27.20 11.27 2.33
N LYS A 184 -26.09 10.90 2.98
CA LYS A 184 -25.62 11.58 4.21
C LYS A 184 -24.78 12.80 3.87
N SER A 185 -24.91 13.87 4.65
CA SER A 185 -24.01 15.03 4.62
C SER A 185 -22.74 14.74 5.41
N PHE A 186 -21.64 15.44 5.08
CA PHE A 186 -20.42 15.42 5.87
C PHE A 186 -20.61 16.17 7.19
N ASP A 187 -20.06 15.63 8.27
CA ASP A 187 -19.83 16.38 9.49
C ASP A 187 -18.43 17.04 9.42
N ASN A 188 -18.39 18.20 8.79
CA ASN A 188 -17.14 18.93 8.60
C ASN A 188 -16.42 19.20 9.93
N THR A 189 -17.16 19.44 11.01
CA THR A 189 -16.56 19.72 12.32
C THR A 189 -15.90 18.48 12.91
N ALA A 190 -16.56 17.33 12.85
CA ALA A 190 -15.96 16.06 13.30
C ALA A 190 -14.78 15.66 12.43
N ALA A 191 -14.89 15.85 11.10
CA ALA A 191 -13.78 15.57 10.17
C ALA A 191 -12.55 16.46 10.43
N CYS A 192 -12.75 17.78 10.68
CA CYS A 192 -11.67 18.68 11.06
C CYS A 192 -10.97 18.22 12.36
N ARG A 193 -11.75 17.91 13.41
CA ARG A 193 -11.18 17.43 14.68
C ARG A 193 -10.39 16.11 14.52
N ALA A 194 -10.88 15.21 13.67
CA ALA A 194 -10.19 13.96 13.39
C ALA A 194 -8.86 14.19 12.65
N ALA A 195 -8.88 15.10 11.67
CA ALA A 195 -7.70 15.49 10.93
C ALA A 195 -6.65 16.19 11.81
N GLU A 196 -7.07 17.13 12.65
CA GLU A 196 -6.20 17.82 13.62
C GLU A 196 -5.49 16.82 14.52
N ARG A 197 -6.24 15.92 15.15
CA ARG A 197 -5.67 14.87 16.03
C ARG A 197 -4.68 13.98 15.28
N PHE A 198 -4.99 13.66 14.01
CA PHE A 198 -4.10 12.83 13.22
C PHE A 198 -2.81 13.57 12.86
N TRP A 199 -2.91 14.74 12.24
CA TRP A 199 -1.75 15.45 11.70
C TRP A 199 -0.86 16.06 12.79
N SER A 200 -1.37 16.38 13.97
CA SER A 200 -0.56 16.85 15.10
C SER A 200 0.30 15.75 15.75
N GLY A 201 -0.17 14.50 15.73
CA GLY A 201 0.47 13.38 16.43
C GLY A 201 1.22 12.38 15.53
N ASN A 202 1.04 12.43 14.22
CA ASN A 202 1.59 11.42 13.33
C ASN A 202 2.54 12.01 12.30
N ARG A 203 3.74 11.40 12.20
CA ARG A 203 4.70 11.67 11.13
C ARG A 203 4.80 10.42 10.27
N VAL A 204 4.65 10.58 8.95
CA VAL A 204 4.94 9.51 7.99
C VAL A 204 6.40 9.69 7.56
N ARG A 205 7.25 8.76 7.97
CA ARG A 205 8.67 8.77 7.60
C ARG A 205 8.83 8.46 6.11
N GLY A 206 9.88 8.98 5.49
CA GLY A 206 10.10 8.77 4.06
C GLY A 206 9.34 9.76 3.16
N LEU A 207 8.52 10.65 3.72
CA LEU A 207 7.96 11.81 3.02
C LEU A 207 8.92 13.01 3.07
N SER A 208 10.22 12.77 3.09
CA SER A 208 11.22 13.83 2.92
C SER A 208 11.03 14.52 1.58
N PRO A 209 11.38 15.83 1.45
CA PRO A 209 11.23 16.51 0.16
C PRO A 209 11.89 15.69 -0.94
N TRP A 210 11.11 15.44 -1.97
CA TRP A 210 11.46 14.62 -3.11
C TRP A 210 12.80 15.07 -3.73
N LYS A 211 13.76 14.15 -3.79
CA LYS A 211 15.01 14.39 -4.53
C LYS A 211 14.85 13.83 -5.93
N PRO A 212 15.21 14.59 -6.98
CA PRO A 212 15.21 14.07 -8.34
C PRO A 212 16.03 12.75 -8.41
N GLY A 213 15.39 11.66 -8.84
CA GLY A 213 15.98 10.32 -8.88
C GLY A 213 15.51 9.37 -7.77
N GLU A 214 14.73 9.83 -6.80
CA GLU A 214 14.02 8.95 -5.86
C GLU A 214 12.82 8.30 -6.54
N ARG A 215 12.53 7.06 -6.17
CA ARG A 215 11.79 6.03 -6.89
C ARG A 215 10.32 6.32 -7.09
N LEU A 216 9.77 5.85 -8.22
CA LEU A 216 8.36 5.86 -8.61
C LEU A 216 7.39 5.39 -7.50
N TYR A 217 7.79 4.42 -6.67
CA TYR A 217 6.93 3.91 -5.58
C TYR A 217 6.77 4.90 -4.42
N ASP A 218 7.82 5.65 -4.10
CA ASP A 218 7.75 6.65 -3.03
C ASP A 218 7.02 7.91 -3.53
N ALA A 219 7.09 8.21 -4.83
CA ALA A 219 6.33 9.28 -5.46
C ALA A 219 4.81 9.03 -5.37
N GLU A 220 4.34 7.83 -5.69
CA GLU A 220 2.92 7.47 -5.55
C GLU A 220 2.43 7.63 -4.10
N LEU A 221 3.24 7.21 -3.13
CA LEU A 221 2.92 7.38 -1.72
C LEU A 221 2.85 8.86 -1.32
N VAL A 222 3.80 9.67 -1.77
CA VAL A 222 3.84 11.12 -1.53
C VAL A 222 2.58 11.78 -2.09
N ASP A 223 2.24 11.48 -3.33
CA ASP A 223 1.04 12.01 -3.99
C ASP A 223 -0.25 11.63 -3.25
N GLN A 224 -0.36 10.40 -2.79
CA GLN A 224 -1.52 9.95 -2.03
C GLN A 224 -1.62 10.64 -0.67
N VAL A 225 -0.52 10.83 0.05
CA VAL A 225 -0.53 11.53 1.34
C VAL A 225 -0.79 13.03 1.14
N ALA A 226 -0.22 13.64 0.10
CA ALA A 226 -0.48 15.02 -0.27
C ALA A 226 -1.96 15.24 -0.64
N ALA A 227 -2.54 14.36 -1.45
CA ALA A 227 -3.96 14.42 -1.80
C ALA A 227 -4.86 14.33 -0.56
N ARG A 228 -4.54 13.48 0.41
CA ARG A 228 -5.30 13.37 1.68
C ARG A 228 -5.20 14.65 2.50
N ARG A 229 -4.03 15.25 2.54
CA ARG A 229 -3.81 16.52 3.23
C ARG A 229 -4.56 17.67 2.53
N TYR A 230 -4.54 17.70 1.20
CA TYR A 230 -5.31 18.65 0.40
C TYR A 230 -6.82 18.50 0.65
N ASN A 231 -7.35 17.28 0.60
CA ASN A 231 -8.77 17.02 0.88
C ASN A 231 -9.15 17.42 2.32
N THR A 232 -8.23 17.30 3.26
CA THR A 232 -8.42 17.85 4.62
C THR A 232 -8.53 19.38 4.58
N GLY A 233 -7.67 20.08 3.84
CA GLY A 233 -7.73 21.52 3.64
C GLY A 233 -9.06 22.01 3.06
N THR A 234 -9.64 21.28 2.10
CA THR A 234 -10.95 21.63 1.54
C THR A 234 -12.09 21.57 2.56
N ILE A 235 -12.02 20.62 3.51
CA ILE A 235 -12.98 20.53 4.61
C ILE A 235 -12.81 21.68 5.60
N TYR A 236 -11.59 22.08 5.91
CA TYR A 236 -11.35 23.25 6.76
C TYR A 236 -11.93 24.52 6.13
N SER A 237 -11.74 24.70 4.82
CA SER A 237 -12.33 25.79 4.08
C SER A 237 -13.86 25.74 4.14
N ALA A 238 -14.46 24.59 3.89
CA ALA A 238 -15.91 24.40 3.96
C ALA A 238 -16.49 24.57 5.38
N ALA A 239 -15.69 24.35 6.43
CA ALA A 239 -16.07 24.58 7.82
C ALA A 239 -15.86 26.04 8.27
N GLY A 240 -15.42 26.94 7.40
CA GLY A 240 -15.08 28.33 7.72
C GLY A 240 -13.83 28.48 8.60
N LYS A 241 -13.03 27.44 8.72
CA LYS A 241 -11.77 27.44 9.44
C LYS A 241 -10.63 27.62 8.44
N TYR A 242 -10.31 28.86 8.13
CA TYR A 242 -9.12 29.18 7.34
C TYR A 242 -7.88 28.96 8.17
N VAL A 243 -6.90 28.25 7.60
CA VAL A 243 -5.54 28.09 8.14
C VAL A 243 -4.66 29.15 7.50
#